data_5098468895586dc04ea6ef05f042c740
#
_entry.id   5098468895586dc04ea6ef05f042c740
#
_cell.length_a   1.000
_cell.length_b   1.000
_cell.length_c   1.000
_cell.angle_alpha   90.00
_cell.angle_beta   90.00
_cell.angle_gamma   90.00
#
_symmetry.space_group_name_H-M   'P 1'
#
loop_
_entity.id
_entity.type
_entity.pdbx_description
1 polymer ?
#
loop_
_entity_poly.entity_id
_entity_poly.type
_entity_poly.pdbx_seq_one_letter_code
_entity_poly.pdbx_strand_id
1 'polypeptide(L)'
;KSVAVHTLLELLQQRKTRRFGCGMELPGGPLRYRSTMPPIPLCHEEIHHLLYAGVGETGRHLADMQYARRPGREDGQGMAIMNFQGRTVASACAANTTKLFMTDDHGVYFAAGVTHPESGIPPELITLQQRRMEIPRRAPYMLSFNQWYTNRPGTLYVIPVTEVARVYLNLLLVLLSEEFGYFIVDTDNGNSGCGLDRFRQSRGGHLHDDPAANRVMTLRDLDAAISDTALQEQGLVCQNLFLMSQAIGLGGGIQSVGSGRHLLGLEPHIYSGLGFTFAASPIAGVRSNPVGLPDVWEGPCPPFTTSIEDAVLSLVESKFGMGGLYTDPANAPWKSPVGQAAPQIAPHEQRTIEAVIQFCNYVSRTYGRFPAHVDAFKTVIAFQAHHIDTGFYDKFYPNESIPQAHREHFTAWHQSHLEENSTLSPMHEEVLS
;
A
#
# COMPACT_ATOMS: atom_id res chain seq x y z
N LYS A 1 23.87 8.63 -11.87
CA LYS A 1 23.11 8.95 -13.10
C LYS A 1 22.00 9.91 -12.70
N SER A 2 21.92 11.10 -13.30
CA SER A 2 20.86 12.05 -12.96
C SER A 2 19.57 11.63 -13.65
N VAL A 3 18.48 11.53 -12.90
CA VAL A 3 17.12 11.51 -13.45
C VAL A 3 16.96 12.78 -14.28
N ALA A 4 16.53 12.66 -15.54
CA ALA A 4 16.29 13.82 -16.39
C ALA A 4 15.34 14.79 -15.65
N VAL A 5 15.71 16.07 -15.56
CA VAL A 5 14.91 17.07 -14.84
C VAL A 5 13.68 17.39 -15.68
N HIS A 6 12.57 16.72 -15.36
CA HIS A 6 11.25 17.04 -15.90
C HIS A 6 10.44 17.83 -14.88
N THR A 7 9.73 18.84 -15.32
CA THR A 7 8.72 19.46 -14.47
C THR A 7 7.55 18.50 -14.28
N LEU A 8 6.87 18.57 -13.14
CA LEU A 8 5.68 17.78 -12.89
C LEU A 8 4.61 18.00 -13.97
N LEU A 9 4.49 19.25 -14.47
CA LEU A 9 3.53 19.58 -15.52
C LEU A 9 3.82 18.83 -16.83
N GLU A 10 5.07 18.75 -17.25
CA GLU A 10 5.48 17.97 -18.44
C GLU A 10 5.15 16.49 -18.29
N LEU A 11 5.45 15.90 -17.13
CA LEU A 11 5.13 14.50 -16.85
C LEU A 11 3.62 14.23 -16.92
N LEU A 12 2.80 15.15 -16.38
CA LEU A 12 1.34 15.03 -16.42
C LEU A 12 0.81 15.16 -17.86
N GLN A 13 1.31 16.11 -18.65
CA GLN A 13 0.91 16.31 -20.04
C GLN A 13 1.26 15.13 -20.95
N GLN A 14 2.41 14.50 -20.70
CA GLN A 14 2.91 13.38 -21.49
C GLN A 14 2.46 12.01 -20.94
N ARG A 15 1.67 11.98 -19.85
CA ARG A 15 1.24 10.75 -19.21
C ARG A 15 0.43 9.86 -20.13
N LYS A 16 0.99 8.71 -20.51
CA LYS A 16 0.32 7.68 -21.32
C LYS A 16 0.75 6.30 -20.83
N THR A 17 -0.21 5.37 -20.78
CA THR A 17 0.09 3.96 -20.48
C THR A 17 0.78 3.32 -21.68
N ARG A 18 2.05 2.93 -21.53
CA ARG A 18 2.85 2.27 -22.56
C ARG A 18 3.10 0.83 -22.11
N ARG A 19 2.27 -0.09 -22.61
CA ARG A 19 2.23 -1.47 -22.12
C ARG A 19 3.08 -2.45 -22.91
N PHE A 20 3.50 -2.10 -24.15
CA PHE A 20 4.32 -2.99 -24.97
C PHE A 20 5.80 -2.78 -24.65
N GLY A 21 6.43 -3.82 -24.10
CA GLY A 21 7.83 -3.80 -23.69
C GLY A 21 8.69 -4.80 -24.46
N CYS A 22 9.99 -4.74 -24.18
CA CYS A 22 10.98 -5.67 -24.71
C CYS A 22 10.59 -7.12 -24.37
N GLY A 23 10.79 -8.04 -25.33
CA GLY A 23 10.43 -9.46 -25.20
C GLY A 23 8.95 -9.78 -25.27
N MET A 24 8.07 -8.81 -25.45
CA MET A 24 6.62 -9.04 -25.51
C MET A 24 6.13 -9.35 -26.92
N GLU A 25 4.92 -9.94 -26.99
CA GLU A 25 4.27 -10.28 -28.26
C GLU A 25 2.76 -10.01 -28.19
N LEU A 26 2.24 -9.39 -29.26
CA LEU A 26 0.83 -9.35 -29.61
C LEU A 26 0.60 -10.30 -30.78
N PRO A 27 0.00 -11.50 -30.56
CA PRO A 27 -0.01 -12.54 -31.57
C PRO A 27 -0.98 -12.31 -32.72
N GLY A 28 -1.93 -11.38 -32.58
CA GLY A 28 -2.98 -11.15 -33.58
C GLY A 28 -3.55 -9.75 -33.60
N GLY A 29 -4.48 -9.52 -34.53
CA GLY A 29 -5.15 -8.24 -34.74
C GLY A 29 -4.30 -7.20 -35.47
N PRO A 30 -4.82 -5.96 -35.60
CA PRO A 30 -4.16 -4.90 -36.39
C PRO A 30 -2.83 -4.43 -35.77
N LEU A 31 -2.61 -4.68 -34.49
CA LEU A 31 -1.35 -4.36 -33.80
C LEU A 31 -0.46 -5.59 -33.61
N ARG A 32 -0.63 -6.63 -34.45
CA ARG A 32 0.24 -7.82 -34.38
C ARG A 32 1.71 -7.42 -34.46
N TYR A 33 2.47 -7.79 -33.44
CA TYR A 33 3.90 -7.46 -33.34
C TYR A 33 4.59 -8.41 -32.35
N ARG A 34 5.82 -8.76 -32.65
CA ARG A 34 6.73 -9.46 -31.74
C ARG A 34 7.95 -8.56 -31.56
N SER A 35 8.32 -8.32 -30.32
CA SER A 35 9.53 -7.57 -29.99
C SER A 35 10.75 -8.27 -30.59
N THR A 36 11.62 -7.50 -31.20
CA THR A 36 12.94 -7.95 -31.65
C THR A 36 13.99 -7.91 -30.53
N MET A 37 13.67 -7.19 -29.46
CA MET A 37 14.50 -7.12 -28.26
C MET A 37 14.18 -8.29 -27.32
N PRO A 38 15.19 -8.88 -26.64
CA PRO A 38 14.91 -9.84 -25.56
C PRO A 38 14.23 -9.16 -24.37
N PRO A 39 13.64 -9.91 -23.42
CA PRO A 39 13.28 -9.36 -22.13
C PRO A 39 14.51 -8.77 -21.43
N ILE A 40 14.39 -7.55 -20.88
CA ILE A 40 15.49 -6.85 -20.21
C ILE A 40 15.01 -6.48 -18.81
N PRO A 41 15.59 -7.08 -17.74
CA PRO A 41 15.25 -6.74 -16.36
C PRO A 41 15.61 -5.28 -16.02
N LEU A 42 14.87 -4.69 -15.09
CA LEU A 42 15.21 -3.39 -14.53
C LEU A 42 16.49 -3.49 -13.69
N CYS A 43 17.33 -2.46 -13.75
CA CYS A 43 18.50 -2.38 -12.87
C CYS A 43 18.12 -1.90 -11.45
N HIS A 44 19.03 -2.09 -10.50
CA HIS A 44 18.80 -1.71 -9.10
C HIS A 44 18.47 -0.23 -8.92
N GLU A 45 19.09 0.65 -9.69
CA GLU A 45 18.84 2.10 -9.62
C GLU A 45 17.43 2.44 -10.08
N GLU A 46 16.93 1.83 -11.16
CA GLU A 46 15.55 2.01 -11.65
C GLU A 46 14.55 1.54 -10.61
N ILE A 47 14.78 0.36 -10.04
CA ILE A 47 13.94 -0.19 -8.97
C ILE A 47 13.93 0.74 -7.75
N HIS A 48 15.08 1.24 -7.33
CA HIS A 48 15.20 2.16 -6.19
C HIS A 48 14.38 3.45 -6.40
N HIS A 49 14.48 4.08 -7.57
CA HIS A 49 13.68 5.28 -7.90
C HIS A 49 12.18 4.99 -7.86
N LEU A 50 11.75 3.86 -8.40
CA LEU A 50 10.34 3.46 -8.36
C LEU A 50 9.87 3.24 -6.91
N LEU A 51 10.60 2.46 -6.11
CA LEU A 51 10.24 2.19 -4.72
C LEU A 51 10.20 3.48 -3.89
N TYR A 52 11.17 4.37 -4.10
CA TYR A 52 11.19 5.67 -3.41
C TYR A 52 9.98 6.53 -3.79
N ALA A 53 9.62 6.61 -5.07
CA ALA A 53 8.44 7.35 -5.49
C ALA A 53 7.16 6.80 -4.85
N GLY A 54 7.07 5.47 -4.68
CA GLY A 54 5.91 4.81 -4.11
C GLY A 54 5.78 4.92 -2.59
N VAL A 55 6.87 4.72 -1.83
CA VAL A 55 6.82 4.62 -0.36
C VAL A 55 8.04 5.25 0.33
N GLY A 56 8.79 6.09 -0.35
CA GLY A 56 10.02 6.69 0.16
C GLY A 56 9.81 7.61 1.36
N GLU A 57 10.81 7.67 2.21
CA GLU A 57 10.81 8.55 3.38
C GLU A 57 11.26 9.97 3.02
N THR A 58 10.50 10.98 3.49
CA THR A 58 10.75 12.39 3.20
C THR A 58 11.13 13.21 4.44
N GLY A 59 11.47 12.53 5.55
CA GLY A 59 11.78 13.17 6.82
C GLY A 59 10.55 13.30 7.71
N ARG A 60 10.51 14.33 8.57
CA ARG A 60 9.40 14.50 9.51
C ARG A 60 8.16 15.08 8.84
N HIS A 61 7.00 14.52 9.16
CA HIS A 61 5.69 15.03 8.76
C HIS A 61 5.40 16.37 9.43
N LEU A 62 4.85 17.33 8.68
CA LEU A 62 4.39 18.60 9.24
C LEU A 62 3.02 18.41 9.89
N ALA A 63 3.01 18.13 11.19
CA ALA A 63 1.79 17.94 11.95
C ALA A 63 1.31 19.28 12.49
N ASP A 64 0.27 19.83 11.88
CA ASP A 64 -0.51 20.94 12.39
C ASP A 64 -1.63 20.40 13.28
N MET A 65 -1.55 20.67 14.58
CA MET A 65 -2.52 20.18 15.55
C MET A 65 -3.34 21.32 16.10
N GLN A 66 -4.64 21.12 16.08
CA GLN A 66 -5.59 22.04 16.71
C GLN A 66 -5.77 21.70 18.17
N TYR A 67 -5.81 22.71 19.04
CA TYR A 67 -6.17 22.53 20.44
C TYR A 67 -7.68 22.53 20.61
N ALA A 68 -8.19 21.67 21.48
CA ALA A 68 -9.60 21.66 21.86
C ALA A 68 -9.93 22.96 22.61
N ARG A 69 -11.00 23.64 22.17
CA ARG A 69 -11.54 24.81 22.84
C ARG A 69 -12.67 24.38 23.81
N ARG A 70 -12.34 23.56 24.80
CA ARG A 70 -13.30 23.20 25.85
C ARG A 70 -12.96 23.98 27.13
N PRO A 71 -13.95 24.51 27.88
CA PRO A 71 -13.68 25.13 29.16
C PRO A 71 -12.90 24.17 30.07
N GLY A 72 -11.69 24.57 30.46
CA GLY A 72 -10.83 23.78 31.34
C GLY A 72 -9.99 22.66 30.64
N ARG A 73 -10.06 22.55 29.31
CA ARG A 73 -9.20 21.64 28.51
C ARG A 73 -8.63 22.38 27.31
N GLU A 74 -7.34 22.64 27.34
CA GLU A 74 -6.56 23.19 26.21
C GLU A 74 -5.55 22.13 25.74
N ASP A 75 -6.05 20.97 25.34
CA ASP A 75 -5.24 19.85 24.89
C ASP A 75 -5.27 19.71 23.36
N GLY A 76 -4.16 19.29 22.77
CA GLY A 76 -4.03 19.08 21.34
C GLY A 76 -4.88 17.88 20.86
N GLN A 77 -5.55 18.03 19.71
CA GLN A 77 -6.43 17.02 19.11
C GLN A 77 -5.71 16.07 18.13
N GLY A 78 -4.39 15.92 18.23
CA GLY A 78 -3.62 15.12 17.31
C GLY A 78 -3.71 13.60 17.48
N MET A 79 -4.62 13.11 18.34
CA MET A 79 -4.69 11.68 18.70
C MET A 79 -4.93 10.70 17.53
N ALA A 80 -5.44 11.18 16.41
CA ALA A 80 -5.65 10.37 15.21
C ALA A 80 -4.36 10.07 14.44
N ILE A 81 -3.30 10.87 14.62
CA ILE A 81 -2.01 10.69 13.91
C ILE A 81 -1.36 9.40 14.37
N MET A 82 -0.88 8.60 13.42
CA MET A 82 -0.26 7.29 13.68
C MET A 82 1.26 7.34 13.70
N ASN A 83 1.88 8.29 13.01
CA ASN A 83 3.32 8.54 13.08
C ASN A 83 3.68 9.95 12.59
N PHE A 84 4.90 10.38 12.81
CA PHE A 84 5.44 11.64 12.32
C PHE A 84 6.43 11.47 11.16
N GLN A 85 6.52 10.29 10.58
CA GLN A 85 7.36 10.04 9.42
C GLN A 85 6.64 10.50 8.14
N GLY A 86 7.24 11.43 7.41
CA GLY A 86 6.77 11.86 6.10
C GLY A 86 7.07 10.80 5.04
N ARG A 87 6.20 10.74 4.06
CA ARG A 87 6.32 9.84 2.90
C ARG A 87 6.13 10.61 1.60
N THR A 88 6.61 10.05 0.49
CA THR A 88 6.35 10.54 -0.86
C THR A 88 4.87 10.49 -1.24
N VAL A 89 4.08 9.77 -0.49
CA VAL A 89 2.64 9.56 -0.68
C VAL A 89 1.87 10.13 0.50
N ALA A 90 0.78 10.83 0.23
CA ALA A 90 -0.14 11.25 1.28
C ALA A 90 -0.87 10.05 1.90
N SER A 91 -1.06 10.10 3.22
CA SER A 91 -1.73 9.07 3.99
C SER A 91 -2.68 9.70 5.01
N ALA A 92 -3.90 9.18 5.12
CA ALA A 92 -4.83 9.60 6.15
C ALA A 92 -4.25 9.34 7.55
N CYS A 93 -4.32 10.32 8.44
CA CYS A 93 -3.76 10.25 9.79
C CYS A 93 -2.26 9.92 9.85
N ALA A 94 -1.52 10.16 8.78
CA ALA A 94 -0.14 9.70 8.59
C ALA A 94 0.04 8.21 8.92
N ALA A 95 -0.95 7.38 8.57
CA ALA A 95 -0.98 5.96 8.90
C ALA A 95 0.14 5.20 8.19
N ASN A 96 0.40 5.51 6.92
CA ASN A 96 1.44 4.89 6.11
C ASN A 96 1.37 3.35 6.14
N THR A 97 0.16 2.81 6.05
CA THR A 97 -0.09 1.37 6.20
C THR A 97 -0.05 0.61 4.87
N THR A 98 0.23 1.27 3.77
CA THR A 98 0.54 0.61 2.50
C THR A 98 2.03 0.40 2.36
N LYS A 99 2.43 -0.86 2.12
CA LYS A 99 3.80 -1.26 1.82
C LYS A 99 3.87 -1.93 0.47
N LEU A 100 5.08 -1.99 -0.11
CA LEU A 100 5.29 -2.57 -1.43
C LEU A 100 5.88 -3.97 -1.35
N PHE A 101 5.25 -4.86 -2.09
CA PHE A 101 5.82 -6.12 -2.53
C PHE A 101 6.13 -6.03 -4.01
N MET A 102 7.14 -6.74 -4.46
CA MET A 102 7.48 -6.77 -5.88
C MET A 102 7.97 -8.15 -6.29
N THR A 103 7.81 -8.45 -7.57
CA THR A 103 8.43 -9.62 -8.19
C THR A 103 9.10 -9.23 -9.51
N ASP A 104 10.29 -9.76 -9.71
CA ASP A 104 11.10 -9.66 -10.94
C ASP A 104 11.56 -11.05 -11.39
N ASP A 105 12.54 -11.14 -12.30
CA ASP A 105 13.04 -12.42 -12.79
C ASP A 105 13.78 -13.24 -11.74
N HIS A 106 14.22 -12.61 -10.64
CA HIS A 106 15.07 -13.23 -9.63
C HIS A 106 14.30 -13.63 -8.36
N GLY A 107 13.18 -12.93 -8.05
CA GLY A 107 12.50 -13.22 -6.80
C GLY A 107 11.19 -12.51 -6.56
N VAL A 108 10.71 -12.70 -5.33
CA VAL A 108 9.61 -11.95 -4.71
C VAL A 108 10.18 -11.28 -3.47
N TYR A 109 9.94 -9.98 -3.32
CA TYR A 109 10.54 -9.17 -2.28
C TYR A 109 9.51 -8.31 -1.56
N PHE A 110 9.78 -8.03 -0.31
CA PHE A 110 9.11 -7.03 0.50
C PHE A 110 10.04 -5.83 0.72
N ALA A 111 9.58 -4.62 0.41
CA ALA A 111 10.33 -3.39 0.65
C ALA A 111 10.10 -2.92 2.10
N ALA A 112 11.06 -3.22 2.98
CA ALA A 112 10.98 -2.92 4.41
C ALA A 112 11.31 -1.45 4.71
N GLY A 113 12.31 -0.89 4.02
CA GLY A 113 12.73 0.51 4.14
C GLY A 113 13.20 1.08 2.80
N VAL A 114 12.79 2.32 2.50
CA VAL A 114 13.18 2.98 1.24
C VAL A 114 13.59 4.42 1.51
N THR A 115 14.90 4.66 1.44
CA THR A 115 15.52 5.98 1.56
C THR A 115 15.68 6.66 0.20
N HIS A 116 16.02 7.95 0.21
CA HIS A 116 16.26 8.70 -1.02
C HIS A 116 17.40 8.08 -1.85
N PRO A 117 17.23 7.88 -3.18
CA PRO A 117 18.25 7.25 -4.02
C PRO A 117 19.64 7.91 -3.95
N GLU A 118 19.71 9.24 -3.79
CA GLU A 118 20.97 9.97 -3.67
C GLU A 118 21.64 9.82 -2.29
N SER A 119 20.98 9.18 -1.32
CA SER A 119 21.59 8.90 -0.01
C SER A 119 22.74 7.89 -0.08
N GLY A 120 22.83 7.13 -1.17
CA GLY A 120 23.76 6.02 -1.31
C GLY A 120 23.38 4.77 -0.50
N ILE A 121 22.25 4.79 0.18
CA ILE A 121 21.74 3.66 0.98
C ILE A 121 20.71 2.90 0.10
N PRO A 122 20.98 1.64 -0.26
CA PRO A 122 20.03 0.85 -1.05
C PRO A 122 18.74 0.59 -0.28
N PRO A 123 17.62 0.33 -0.98
CA PRO A 123 16.38 -0.08 -0.31
C PRO A 123 16.59 -1.39 0.44
N GLU A 124 15.99 -1.47 1.62
CA GLU A 124 15.97 -2.70 2.41
C GLU A 124 14.92 -3.65 1.84
N LEU A 125 15.39 -4.75 1.22
CA LEU A 125 14.54 -5.75 0.59
C LEU A 125 14.64 -7.09 1.30
N ILE A 126 13.52 -7.59 1.80
CA ILE A 126 13.41 -8.93 2.37
C ILE A 126 12.98 -9.88 1.26
N THR A 127 13.80 -10.87 0.95
CA THR A 127 13.49 -11.89 -0.06
C THR A 127 12.50 -12.90 0.49
N LEU A 128 11.34 -13.02 -0.16
CA LEU A 128 10.29 -13.97 0.19
C LEU A 128 10.40 -15.26 -0.62
N GLN A 129 10.76 -15.15 -1.90
CA GLN A 129 10.93 -16.28 -2.82
C GLN A 129 12.12 -16.03 -3.75
N GLN A 130 12.85 -17.09 -4.11
CA GLN A 130 14.06 -17.03 -4.96
C GLN A 130 13.76 -17.14 -6.46
N ARG A 131 12.53 -16.88 -6.88
CA ARG A 131 12.09 -16.90 -8.26
C ARG A 131 10.88 -16.00 -8.45
N ARG A 132 10.60 -15.57 -9.69
CA ARG A 132 9.42 -14.81 -10.06
C ARG A 132 8.15 -15.48 -9.55
N MET A 133 7.19 -14.69 -9.06
CA MET A 133 5.86 -15.17 -8.72
C MET A 133 5.11 -15.62 -9.98
N GLU A 134 4.73 -16.88 -10.04
CA GLU A 134 3.99 -17.43 -11.18
C GLU A 134 2.49 -17.21 -11.01
N ILE A 135 1.99 -16.05 -11.46
CA ILE A 135 0.56 -15.72 -11.43
C ILE A 135 -0.15 -16.46 -12.57
N PRO A 136 -1.15 -17.32 -12.29
CA PRO A 136 -1.87 -18.05 -13.34
C PRO A 136 -2.56 -17.10 -14.33
N ARG A 137 -2.31 -17.29 -15.65
CA ARG A 137 -2.82 -16.42 -16.72
C ARG A 137 -4.26 -16.78 -17.13
N ARG A 138 -5.13 -16.87 -16.14
CA ARG A 138 -6.56 -17.21 -16.31
C ARG A 138 -7.38 -16.57 -15.20
N ALA A 139 -8.69 -16.40 -15.43
CA ALA A 139 -9.60 -16.01 -14.37
C ALA A 139 -9.63 -17.08 -13.24
N PRO A 140 -9.80 -16.72 -11.99
CA PRO A 140 -9.98 -15.37 -11.45
C PRO A 140 -8.65 -14.62 -11.14
N TYR A 141 -7.49 -15.25 -11.39
CA TYR A 141 -6.18 -14.73 -10.99
C TYR A 141 -5.73 -13.51 -11.81
N MET A 142 -6.08 -13.49 -13.09
CA MET A 142 -5.72 -12.40 -13.99
C MET A 142 -6.83 -12.10 -14.98
N LEU A 143 -7.15 -10.82 -15.15
CA LEU A 143 -8.15 -10.35 -16.11
C LEU A 143 -7.70 -10.61 -17.54
N SER A 144 -8.61 -11.05 -18.42
CA SER A 144 -8.29 -11.52 -19.78
C SER A 144 -7.49 -10.51 -20.60
N PHE A 145 -7.84 -9.21 -20.52
CA PHE A 145 -7.19 -8.14 -21.26
C PHE A 145 -5.79 -7.78 -20.74
N ASN A 146 -5.38 -8.32 -19.57
CA ASN A 146 -4.04 -8.11 -18.99
C ASN A 146 -3.13 -9.33 -19.17
N GLN A 147 -3.66 -10.51 -19.52
CA GLN A 147 -2.90 -11.77 -19.56
C GLN A 147 -1.71 -11.75 -20.53
N TRP A 148 -1.77 -10.95 -21.61
CA TRP A 148 -0.74 -10.89 -22.62
C TRP A 148 0.53 -10.18 -22.16
N TYR A 149 0.44 -9.20 -21.24
CA TYR A 149 1.58 -8.37 -20.84
C TYR A 149 1.96 -8.42 -19.36
N THR A 150 1.03 -8.82 -18.47
CA THR A 150 1.26 -8.78 -17.02
C THR A 150 2.29 -9.79 -16.57
N ASN A 151 3.20 -9.32 -15.72
CA ASN A 151 4.22 -10.13 -15.04
C ASN A 151 5.02 -11.01 -16.01
N ARG A 152 5.45 -10.43 -17.13
CA ARG A 152 6.32 -11.10 -18.11
C ARG A 152 7.78 -11.06 -17.67
N PRO A 153 8.64 -11.97 -18.18
CA PRO A 153 10.09 -11.84 -17.99
C PRO A 153 10.58 -10.43 -18.37
N GLY A 154 11.57 -9.91 -17.66
CA GLY A 154 12.11 -8.57 -17.84
C GLY A 154 11.25 -7.45 -17.25
N THR A 155 10.10 -7.76 -16.61
CA THR A 155 9.25 -6.73 -15.97
C THR A 155 9.37 -6.75 -14.46
N LEU A 156 9.21 -5.59 -13.83
CA LEU A 156 8.98 -5.44 -12.41
C LEU A 156 7.47 -5.34 -12.17
N TYR A 157 6.91 -6.26 -11.38
CA TYR A 157 5.51 -6.23 -10.99
C TYR A 157 5.39 -5.86 -9.51
N VAL A 158 4.83 -4.69 -9.24
CA VAL A 158 4.74 -4.09 -7.90
C VAL A 158 3.32 -4.25 -7.37
N ILE A 159 3.19 -4.76 -6.15
CA ILE A 159 1.92 -5.06 -5.49
C ILE A 159 1.87 -4.24 -4.20
N PRO A 160 1.15 -3.10 -4.16
CA PRO A 160 0.88 -2.40 -2.92
C PRO A 160 -0.11 -3.21 -2.09
N VAL A 161 0.23 -3.42 -0.84
CA VAL A 161 -0.63 -4.10 0.14
C VAL A 161 -0.87 -3.15 1.30
N THR A 162 -2.13 -2.98 1.71
CA THR A 162 -2.52 -2.09 2.80
C THR A 162 -2.99 -2.90 4.00
N GLU A 163 -2.45 -2.57 5.17
CA GLU A 163 -2.92 -3.08 6.45
C GLU A 163 -4.12 -2.25 6.92
N VAL A 164 -5.32 -2.79 6.74
CA VAL A 164 -6.57 -2.12 7.09
C VAL A 164 -6.85 -2.19 8.60
N ALA A 165 -6.46 -3.29 9.26
CA ALA A 165 -6.80 -3.53 10.67
C ALA A 165 -6.23 -2.47 11.62
N ARG A 166 -5.00 -2.01 11.41
CA ARG A 166 -4.37 -0.96 12.24
C ARG A 166 -5.07 0.39 12.07
N VAL A 167 -5.40 0.76 10.83
CA VAL A 167 -6.19 1.97 10.55
C VAL A 167 -7.55 1.87 11.21
N TYR A 168 -8.16 0.69 11.15
CA TYR A 168 -9.46 0.43 11.77
C TYR A 168 -9.43 0.66 13.27
N LEU A 169 -8.46 0.09 13.99
CA LEU A 169 -8.29 0.30 15.43
C LEU A 169 -8.06 1.77 15.77
N ASN A 170 -7.22 2.45 14.98
CA ASN A 170 -6.95 3.86 15.20
C ASN A 170 -8.20 4.74 15.03
N LEU A 171 -8.98 4.50 13.98
CA LEU A 171 -10.18 5.27 13.73
C LEU A 171 -11.31 4.94 14.72
N LEU A 172 -11.40 3.71 15.24
CA LEU A 172 -12.32 3.39 16.34
C LEU A 172 -12.02 4.21 17.59
N LEU A 173 -10.74 4.36 17.96
CA LEU A 173 -10.34 5.19 19.10
C LEU A 173 -10.76 6.65 18.94
N VAL A 174 -10.89 7.14 17.72
CA VAL A 174 -11.40 8.48 17.41
C VAL A 174 -12.92 8.49 17.42
N LEU A 175 -13.58 7.60 16.67
CA LEU A 175 -15.02 7.60 16.48
C LEU A 175 -15.80 7.30 17.77
N LEU A 176 -15.26 6.43 18.65
CA LEU A 176 -15.87 6.07 19.93
C LEU A 176 -15.41 6.98 21.07
N SER A 177 -14.65 8.05 20.80
CA SER A 177 -14.31 9.06 21.80
C SER A 177 -15.53 9.89 22.19
N GLU A 178 -15.49 10.53 23.36
CA GLU A 178 -16.54 11.43 23.83
C GLU A 178 -16.81 12.58 22.86
N GLU A 179 -15.77 13.05 22.18
CA GLU A 179 -15.88 14.16 21.21
C GLU A 179 -16.69 13.78 19.98
N PHE A 180 -16.37 12.62 19.37
CA PHE A 180 -17.08 12.14 18.18
C PHE A 180 -18.37 11.39 18.56
N GLY A 181 -18.34 10.56 19.58
CA GLY A 181 -19.48 9.92 20.20
C GLY A 181 -20.33 9.06 19.27
N TYR A 182 -19.73 8.43 18.25
CA TYR A 182 -20.47 7.55 17.35
C TYR A 182 -20.97 6.29 18.07
N PHE A 183 -22.19 5.86 17.72
CA PHE A 183 -22.76 4.59 18.12
C PHE A 183 -22.88 3.67 16.90
N ILE A 184 -22.41 2.42 17.02
CA ILE A 184 -22.36 1.47 15.91
C ILE A 184 -23.39 0.38 16.12
N VAL A 185 -24.16 0.09 15.08
CA VAL A 185 -25.22 -0.91 15.07
C VAL A 185 -24.92 -2.00 14.04
N ASP A 186 -24.97 -3.25 14.45
CA ASP A 186 -24.84 -4.40 13.58
C ASP A 186 -26.22 -4.84 13.05
N THR A 187 -26.53 -4.38 11.83
CA THR A 187 -27.80 -4.69 11.16
C THR A 187 -27.90 -6.15 10.72
N ASP A 188 -26.76 -6.83 10.53
CA ASP A 188 -26.73 -8.24 10.14
C ASP A 188 -26.97 -9.19 11.31
N ASN A 189 -26.85 -8.68 12.54
CA ASN A 189 -27.08 -9.43 13.76
C ASN A 189 -28.16 -8.78 14.62
N GLY A 190 -29.37 -8.66 14.07
CA GLY A 190 -30.56 -8.21 14.80
C GLY A 190 -30.50 -6.77 15.33
N ASN A 191 -29.79 -5.89 14.66
CA ASN A 191 -29.56 -4.50 15.11
C ASN A 191 -28.85 -4.40 16.49
N SER A 192 -27.92 -5.33 16.74
CA SER A 192 -27.12 -5.32 17.97
C SER A 192 -26.30 -4.03 18.08
N GLY A 193 -26.16 -3.50 19.27
CA GLY A 193 -25.30 -2.36 19.58
C GLY A 193 -23.81 -2.68 19.66
N CYS A 194 -23.36 -3.77 19.06
CA CYS A 194 -21.93 -4.15 18.97
C CYS A 194 -21.18 -4.19 20.31
N GLY A 195 -21.87 -4.54 21.40
CA GLY A 195 -21.28 -4.52 22.76
C GLY A 195 -21.17 -3.10 23.38
N LEU A 196 -21.68 -2.07 22.69
CA LEU A 196 -21.57 -0.67 23.11
C LEU A 196 -22.73 -0.22 24.01
N ASP A 197 -23.69 -1.09 24.37
CA ASP A 197 -24.91 -0.72 25.07
C ASP A 197 -24.69 0.01 26.41
N ARG A 198 -23.66 -0.37 27.17
CA ARG A 198 -23.33 0.32 28.43
C ARG A 198 -22.79 1.73 28.25
N PHE A 199 -22.31 2.07 27.04
CA PHE A 199 -21.74 3.37 26.69
C PHE A 199 -22.77 4.32 26.08
N ARG A 200 -24.00 3.87 25.84
CA ARG A 200 -25.10 4.70 25.30
C ARG A 200 -25.36 5.93 26.14
N GLN A 201 -25.51 7.08 25.52
CA GLN A 201 -25.86 8.33 26.17
C GLN A 201 -27.19 8.22 26.91
N SER A 202 -28.19 7.52 26.35
CA SER A 202 -29.47 7.22 26.99
C SER A 202 -29.34 6.40 28.31
N ARG A 203 -28.16 5.81 28.55
CA ARG A 203 -27.82 5.05 29.76
C ARG A 203 -26.71 5.71 30.58
N GLY A 204 -26.49 7.02 30.39
CA GLY A 204 -25.45 7.78 31.11
C GLY A 204 -24.04 7.62 30.54
N GLY A 205 -23.88 6.97 29.36
CA GLY A 205 -22.63 6.84 28.66
C GLY A 205 -22.30 8.07 27.82
N HIS A 206 -21.20 7.99 27.06
CA HIS A 206 -20.67 9.07 26.22
C HIS A 206 -20.99 8.91 24.74
N LEU A 207 -21.42 7.73 24.28
CA LEU A 207 -21.71 7.47 22.86
C LEU A 207 -23.16 7.91 22.54
N HIS A 208 -23.29 8.69 21.48
CA HIS A 208 -24.57 9.13 20.96
C HIS A 208 -25.31 7.98 20.28
N ASP A 209 -26.47 7.60 20.79
CA ASP A 209 -27.33 6.53 20.27
C ASP A 209 -28.63 7.06 19.62
N ASP A 210 -28.71 8.37 19.41
CA ASP A 210 -29.84 9.04 18.78
C ASP A 210 -29.60 9.18 17.27
N PRO A 211 -30.40 8.51 16.40
CA PRO A 211 -30.29 8.65 14.94
C PRO A 211 -30.52 10.10 14.46
N ALA A 212 -31.32 10.92 15.17
CA ALA A 212 -31.54 12.31 14.84
C ALA A 212 -30.26 13.16 15.00
N ALA A 213 -29.35 12.77 15.87
CA ALA A 213 -28.04 13.39 16.02
C ALA A 213 -27.06 13.00 14.89
N ASN A 214 -27.43 12.11 13.98
CA ASN A 214 -26.63 11.61 12.86
C ASN A 214 -25.27 11.03 13.28
N ARG A 215 -25.21 10.40 14.44
CA ARG A 215 -24.01 9.76 15.00
C ARG A 215 -24.16 8.26 15.17
N VAL A 216 -25.16 7.68 14.55
CA VAL A 216 -25.37 6.24 14.46
C VAL A 216 -24.99 5.77 13.07
N MET A 217 -24.15 4.74 12.98
CA MET A 217 -23.76 4.14 11.70
C MET A 217 -23.84 2.61 11.78
N THR A 218 -23.98 1.95 10.64
CA THR A 218 -23.97 0.49 10.60
C THR A 218 -22.54 -0.04 10.63
N LEU A 219 -22.35 -1.25 11.12
CA LEU A 219 -21.07 -1.95 11.09
C LEU A 219 -20.55 -2.10 9.64
N ARG A 220 -21.45 -2.32 8.67
CA ARG A 220 -21.06 -2.41 7.25
C ARG A 220 -20.56 -1.07 6.69
N ASP A 221 -21.23 0.02 7.01
CA ASP A 221 -20.81 1.36 6.56
C ASP A 221 -19.48 1.75 7.19
N LEU A 222 -19.27 1.43 8.47
CA LEU A 222 -17.98 1.63 9.14
C LEU A 222 -16.87 0.83 8.46
N ASP A 223 -17.09 -0.46 8.24
CA ASP A 223 -16.11 -1.35 7.59
C ASP A 223 -15.74 -0.83 6.19
N ALA A 224 -16.75 -0.43 5.40
CA ALA A 224 -16.53 0.12 4.07
C ALA A 224 -15.74 1.43 4.12
N ALA A 225 -16.16 2.40 4.94
CA ALA A 225 -15.53 3.71 5.02
C ALA A 225 -14.05 3.62 5.45
N ILE A 226 -13.74 2.78 6.44
CA ILE A 226 -12.35 2.59 6.89
C ILE A 226 -11.53 1.86 5.81
N SER A 227 -12.09 0.83 5.19
CA SER A 227 -11.42 0.13 4.09
C SER A 227 -11.10 1.08 2.93
N ASP A 228 -12.05 1.90 2.51
CA ASP A 228 -11.88 2.84 1.41
C ASP A 228 -10.82 3.90 1.73
N THR A 229 -10.85 4.45 2.94
CA THR A 229 -9.82 5.39 3.41
C THR A 229 -8.42 4.76 3.37
N ALA A 230 -8.28 3.52 3.85
CA ALA A 230 -7.01 2.81 3.83
C ALA A 230 -6.53 2.50 2.40
N LEU A 231 -7.45 2.19 1.48
CA LEU A 231 -7.13 1.85 0.09
C LEU A 231 -6.80 3.05 -0.80
N GLN A 232 -7.15 4.27 -0.39
CA GLN A 232 -6.74 5.49 -1.11
C GLN A 232 -5.23 5.57 -1.27
N GLU A 233 -4.45 5.12 -0.28
CA GLU A 233 -3.00 5.06 -0.38
C GLU A 233 -2.51 4.26 -1.59
N GLN A 234 -3.15 3.12 -1.91
CA GLN A 234 -2.73 2.29 -3.05
C GLN A 234 -2.84 3.04 -4.38
N GLY A 235 -3.90 3.84 -4.55
CA GLY A 235 -4.07 4.68 -5.73
C GLY A 235 -2.99 5.75 -5.85
N LEU A 236 -2.66 6.41 -4.75
CA LEU A 236 -1.62 7.44 -4.68
C LEU A 236 -0.23 6.84 -4.92
N VAL A 237 0.06 5.70 -4.30
CA VAL A 237 1.31 4.92 -4.52
C VAL A 237 1.46 4.58 -5.99
N CYS A 238 0.44 3.98 -6.61
CA CYS A 238 0.49 3.59 -8.02
C CYS A 238 0.61 4.80 -8.96
N GLN A 239 -0.01 5.94 -8.63
CA GLN A 239 0.15 7.17 -9.40
C GLN A 239 1.60 7.67 -9.36
N ASN A 240 2.24 7.64 -8.19
CA ASN A 240 3.64 8.04 -8.06
C ASN A 240 4.59 7.09 -8.79
N LEU A 241 4.38 5.77 -8.68
CA LEU A 241 5.11 4.76 -9.46
C LEU A 241 4.99 5.02 -10.96
N PHE A 242 3.78 5.37 -11.42
CA PHE A 242 3.51 5.66 -12.82
C PHE A 242 4.23 6.92 -13.32
N LEU A 243 4.20 8.01 -12.55
CA LEU A 243 4.90 9.25 -12.88
C LEU A 243 6.42 9.05 -12.88
N MET A 244 6.95 8.31 -11.90
CA MET A 244 8.38 8.02 -11.83
C MET A 244 8.82 7.13 -13.00
N SER A 245 8.07 6.08 -13.34
CA SER A 245 8.41 5.23 -14.49
C SER A 245 8.49 6.05 -15.77
N GLN A 246 7.56 7.01 -15.97
CA GLN A 246 7.59 7.90 -17.12
C GLN A 246 8.78 8.87 -17.09
N ALA A 247 9.13 9.41 -15.91
CA ALA A 247 10.25 10.34 -15.74
C ALA A 247 11.59 9.69 -16.10
N ILE A 248 11.78 8.42 -15.75
CA ILE A 248 13.00 7.68 -16.05
C ILE A 248 12.96 6.92 -17.38
N GLY A 249 11.89 7.08 -18.17
CA GLY A 249 11.78 6.53 -19.53
C GLY A 249 11.33 5.06 -19.62
N LEU A 250 10.74 4.51 -18.55
CA LEU A 250 10.15 3.18 -18.55
C LEU A 250 8.70 3.19 -19.04
N GLY A 251 8.28 2.09 -19.62
CA GLY A 251 6.88 1.78 -19.86
C GLY A 251 6.23 1.16 -18.62
N GLY A 252 4.93 0.98 -18.68
CA GLY A 252 4.17 0.35 -17.63
C GLY A 252 2.78 0.89 -17.45
N GLY A 253 2.15 0.50 -16.36
CA GLY A 253 0.81 0.97 -16.05
C GLY A 253 0.20 0.34 -14.81
N ILE A 254 -0.79 1.06 -14.30
CA ILE A 254 -1.64 0.60 -13.21
C ILE A 254 -2.64 -0.42 -13.78
N GLN A 255 -2.88 -1.48 -13.03
CA GLN A 255 -3.83 -2.51 -13.41
C GLN A 255 -4.60 -3.05 -12.20
N SER A 256 -5.88 -3.32 -12.40
CA SER A 256 -6.66 -4.04 -11.40
C SER A 256 -6.15 -5.47 -11.30
N VAL A 257 -5.98 -5.95 -10.10
CA VAL A 257 -5.66 -7.36 -9.85
C VAL A 257 -6.92 -8.21 -10.05
N GLY A 258 -6.78 -9.41 -10.59
CA GLY A 258 -7.91 -10.34 -10.79
C GLY A 258 -8.52 -10.74 -9.45
N SER A 259 -7.68 -11.07 -8.47
CA SER A 259 -8.07 -11.34 -7.10
C SER A 259 -6.95 -11.02 -6.13
N GLY A 260 -7.12 -9.96 -5.33
CA GLY A 260 -6.13 -9.55 -4.34
C GLY A 260 -5.86 -10.63 -3.29
N ARG A 261 -6.88 -11.36 -2.87
CA ARG A 261 -6.72 -12.44 -1.89
C ARG A 261 -5.82 -13.57 -2.40
N HIS A 262 -5.94 -13.91 -3.69
CA HIS A 262 -5.06 -14.92 -4.29
C HIS A 262 -3.61 -14.39 -4.41
N LEU A 263 -3.42 -13.11 -4.72
CA LEU A 263 -2.08 -12.51 -4.69
C LEU A 263 -1.46 -12.56 -3.28
N LEU A 264 -2.27 -12.40 -2.23
CA LEU A 264 -1.80 -12.56 -0.85
C LEU A 264 -1.45 -14.02 -0.50
N GLY A 265 -2.03 -15.04 -1.18
CA GLY A 265 -1.73 -16.45 -0.96
C GLY A 265 -2.92 -17.30 -0.49
N LEU A 266 -4.15 -16.92 -0.85
CA LEU A 266 -5.37 -17.65 -0.45
C LEU A 266 -5.37 -19.13 -0.85
N GLU A 267 -4.79 -19.45 -2.01
CA GLU A 267 -4.76 -20.82 -2.55
C GLU A 267 -3.32 -21.27 -2.86
N PRO A 268 -2.49 -21.53 -1.82
CA PRO A 268 -1.07 -21.82 -2.01
C PRO A 268 -0.80 -23.11 -2.79
N HIS A 269 -1.77 -24.00 -2.91
CA HIS A 269 -1.70 -25.21 -3.73
C HIS A 269 -1.81 -24.92 -5.25
N ILE A 270 -2.33 -23.73 -5.64
CA ILE A 270 -2.37 -23.28 -7.05
C ILE A 270 -1.14 -22.41 -7.34
N TYR A 271 -0.88 -21.43 -6.49
CA TYR A 271 0.38 -20.66 -6.48
C TYR A 271 0.55 -19.97 -5.13
N SER A 272 1.81 -19.79 -4.71
CA SER A 272 2.16 -19.35 -3.37
C SER A 272 1.66 -17.93 -3.03
N GLY A 273 1.47 -17.08 -4.04
CA GLY A 273 1.21 -15.66 -3.80
C GLY A 273 2.35 -15.04 -2.99
N LEU A 274 2.01 -14.09 -2.12
CA LEU A 274 2.95 -13.44 -1.19
C LEU A 274 3.18 -14.23 0.10
N GLY A 275 2.42 -15.30 0.36
CA GLY A 275 2.60 -16.16 1.53
C GLY A 275 1.91 -15.66 2.80
N PHE A 276 0.92 -14.77 2.70
CA PHE A 276 0.16 -14.32 3.87
C PHE A 276 -0.58 -15.46 4.56
N THR A 277 -0.64 -15.40 5.88
CA THR A 277 -1.48 -16.27 6.70
C THR A 277 -2.93 -15.87 6.58
N PHE A 278 -3.79 -16.86 6.30
CA PHE A 278 -5.24 -16.71 6.26
C PHE A 278 -5.86 -17.39 7.48
N ALA A 279 -6.27 -16.61 8.48
CA ALA A 279 -6.98 -17.12 9.65
C ALA A 279 -8.41 -17.54 9.25
N ALA A 280 -8.74 -18.81 9.42
CA ALA A 280 -10.09 -19.30 9.22
C ALA A 280 -11.02 -18.78 10.32
N SER A 281 -12.24 -18.35 9.93
CA SER A 281 -13.27 -18.07 10.92
C SER A 281 -13.88 -19.39 11.43
N PRO A 282 -14.12 -19.53 12.74
CA PRO A 282 -14.89 -20.64 13.28
C PRO A 282 -16.39 -20.54 12.95
N ILE A 283 -16.85 -19.39 12.45
CA ILE A 283 -18.26 -19.15 12.11
C ILE A 283 -18.52 -19.59 10.68
N ALA A 284 -19.52 -20.44 10.51
CA ALA A 284 -19.89 -20.99 9.20
C ALA A 284 -20.31 -19.87 8.22
N GLY A 285 -19.81 -19.95 6.99
CA GLY A 285 -20.11 -18.98 5.93
C GLY A 285 -19.26 -17.69 5.99
N VAL A 286 -18.49 -17.48 7.04
CA VAL A 286 -17.57 -16.34 7.14
C VAL A 286 -16.23 -16.71 6.49
N ARG A 287 -15.77 -15.87 5.57
CA ARG A 287 -14.52 -16.09 4.84
C ARG A 287 -13.29 -15.91 5.74
N SER A 288 -12.22 -16.65 5.46
CA SER A 288 -10.93 -16.48 6.13
C SER A 288 -10.41 -15.04 6.01
N ASN A 289 -9.51 -14.65 6.90
CA ASN A 289 -8.97 -13.29 6.97
C ASN A 289 -7.45 -13.32 6.70
N PRO A 290 -6.93 -12.57 5.74
CA PRO A 290 -5.48 -12.38 5.62
C PRO A 290 -5.01 -11.52 6.79
N VAL A 291 -4.24 -12.09 7.69
CA VAL A 291 -3.87 -11.47 8.97
C VAL A 291 -2.42 -11.03 9.06
N GLY A 292 -1.58 -11.41 8.11
CA GLY A 292 -0.20 -10.98 8.04
C GLY A 292 0.71 -11.99 7.36
N LEU A 293 1.97 -11.59 7.23
CA LEU A 293 3.07 -12.40 6.73
C LEU A 293 4.01 -12.67 7.90
N PRO A 294 4.14 -13.94 8.35
CA PRO A 294 4.92 -14.31 9.54
C PRO A 294 6.37 -13.78 9.48
N ASP A 295 6.85 -13.26 10.60
CA ASP A 295 8.21 -12.73 10.77
C ASP A 295 8.59 -11.55 9.86
N VAL A 296 7.66 -11.07 9.02
CA VAL A 296 7.90 -9.98 8.06
C VAL A 296 6.95 -8.80 8.30
N TRP A 297 5.64 -9.06 8.30
CA TRP A 297 4.64 -8.02 8.51
C TRP A 297 3.34 -8.60 9.07
N GLU A 298 3.23 -8.57 10.37
CA GLU A 298 2.14 -9.15 11.14
C GLU A 298 1.09 -8.10 11.48
N GLY A 299 -0.17 -8.46 11.32
CA GLY A 299 -1.28 -7.57 11.64
C GLY A 299 -1.64 -7.59 13.13
N PRO A 300 -2.30 -6.53 13.61
CA PRO A 300 -2.76 -6.43 15.00
C PRO A 300 -4.03 -7.27 15.21
N CYS A 301 -3.96 -8.56 14.98
CA CYS A 301 -5.06 -9.51 15.15
C CYS A 301 -4.52 -10.94 15.35
N PRO A 302 -5.27 -11.83 16.02
CA PRO A 302 -4.87 -13.21 16.14
C PRO A 302 -4.62 -13.90 14.79
N PRO A 303 -3.61 -14.77 14.66
CA PRO A 303 -2.78 -15.35 15.74
C PRO A 303 -1.54 -14.53 16.14
N PHE A 304 -1.28 -13.38 15.51
CA PHE A 304 -0.10 -12.56 15.80
C PHE A 304 -0.21 -11.72 17.07
N THR A 305 -1.41 -11.54 17.59
CA THR A 305 -1.65 -11.03 18.95
C THR A 305 -2.35 -12.09 19.77
N THR A 306 -2.15 -12.10 21.09
CA THR A 306 -2.80 -13.07 22.00
C THR A 306 -4.31 -12.89 22.01
N SER A 307 -4.76 -11.62 21.85
CA SER A 307 -6.17 -11.26 21.73
C SER A 307 -6.34 -10.00 20.90
N ILE A 308 -7.56 -9.69 20.52
CA ILE A 308 -7.88 -8.43 19.86
C ILE A 308 -7.80 -7.24 20.87
N GLU A 309 -7.98 -7.50 22.14
CA GLU A 309 -7.76 -6.53 23.22
C GLU A 309 -6.29 -6.10 23.29
N ASP A 310 -5.36 -7.06 23.23
CA ASP A 310 -3.92 -6.76 23.19
C ASP A 310 -3.55 -5.91 21.97
N ALA A 311 -4.21 -6.14 20.84
CA ALA A 311 -4.00 -5.32 19.64
C ALA A 311 -4.41 -3.85 19.87
N VAL A 312 -5.55 -3.61 20.52
CA VAL A 312 -6.00 -2.25 20.89
C VAL A 312 -5.02 -1.61 21.85
N LEU A 313 -4.65 -2.30 22.93
CA LEU A 313 -3.75 -1.78 23.96
C LEU A 313 -2.35 -1.52 23.40
N SER A 314 -1.84 -2.38 22.53
CA SER A 314 -0.56 -2.21 21.83
C SER A 314 -0.54 -0.93 20.99
N LEU A 315 -1.64 -0.60 20.30
CA LEU A 315 -1.73 0.65 19.54
C LEU A 315 -1.73 1.86 20.48
N VAL A 316 -2.48 1.82 21.58
CA VAL A 316 -2.48 2.90 22.58
C VAL A 316 -1.10 3.09 23.19
N GLU A 317 -0.42 2.01 23.54
CA GLU A 317 0.93 2.01 24.11
C GLU A 317 1.96 2.57 23.10
N SER A 318 1.86 2.22 21.82
CA SER A 318 2.74 2.76 20.77
C SER A 318 2.62 4.28 20.60
N LYS A 319 1.50 4.87 21.00
CA LYS A 319 1.29 6.32 20.93
C LYS A 319 1.65 7.02 22.25
N PHE A 320 1.21 6.49 23.37
CA PHE A 320 1.22 7.17 24.67
C PHE A 320 2.04 6.44 25.75
N GLY A 321 2.57 5.26 25.46
CA GLY A 321 3.48 4.55 26.34
C GLY A 321 4.87 5.19 26.41
N MET A 322 5.75 4.61 27.20
CA MET A 322 7.13 5.08 27.33
C MET A 322 7.88 4.93 25.99
N GLY A 323 8.44 6.03 25.46
CA GLY A 323 9.06 6.04 24.14
C GLY A 323 8.07 6.07 22.97
N GLY A 324 6.78 6.22 23.24
CA GLY A 324 5.72 6.29 22.22
C GLY A 324 5.73 7.58 21.43
N LEU A 325 4.86 7.62 20.41
CA LEU A 325 4.79 8.71 19.44
C LEU A 325 4.70 10.09 20.10
N TYR A 326 3.88 10.24 21.14
CA TYR A 326 3.62 11.52 21.81
C TYR A 326 4.41 11.71 23.11
N THR A 327 5.09 10.70 23.58
CA THR A 327 5.84 10.75 24.85
C THR A 327 7.35 10.92 24.68
N ASP A 328 7.87 10.53 23.51
CA ASP A 328 9.28 10.73 23.19
C ASP A 328 9.50 12.05 22.42
N PRO A 329 10.20 13.03 23.03
CA PRO A 329 10.50 14.30 22.36
C PRO A 329 11.30 14.14 21.04
N ALA A 330 12.05 13.04 20.89
CA ALA A 330 12.78 12.75 19.65
C ALA A 330 11.86 12.49 18.45
N ASN A 331 10.61 12.09 18.69
CA ASN A 331 9.60 11.91 17.64
C ASN A 331 8.97 13.22 17.18
N ALA A 332 9.04 14.28 17.98
CA ALA A 332 8.35 15.54 17.72
C ALA A 332 8.88 16.22 16.43
N PRO A 333 7.99 16.63 15.51
CA PRO A 333 8.39 17.33 14.28
C PRO A 333 8.63 18.83 14.49
N TRP A 334 8.32 19.36 15.67
CA TRP A 334 8.38 20.79 15.98
C TRP A 334 9.74 21.20 16.56
N LYS A 335 10.14 22.44 16.28
CA LYS A 335 11.35 23.05 16.89
C LYS A 335 11.13 23.30 18.38
N SER A 336 12.17 23.13 19.19
CA SER A 336 12.20 23.61 20.58
C SER A 336 12.01 25.15 20.64
N PRO A 337 11.20 25.72 21.55
CA PRO A 337 10.46 25.06 22.65
C PRO A 337 9.13 24.43 22.25
N VAL A 338 8.68 24.61 21.01
CA VAL A 338 7.39 24.08 20.49
C VAL A 338 7.37 22.55 20.50
N GLY A 339 8.53 21.88 20.48
CA GLY A 339 8.64 20.44 20.65
C GLY A 339 8.06 19.90 21.97
N GLN A 340 7.78 20.77 22.93
CA GLN A 340 7.04 20.41 24.14
C GLN A 340 5.52 20.30 23.94
N ALA A 341 5.02 20.57 22.72
CA ALA A 341 3.59 20.46 22.41
C ALA A 341 3.12 19.00 22.34
N ALA A 342 3.97 18.03 21.98
CA ALA A 342 3.60 16.63 21.91
C ALA A 342 3.04 16.10 23.24
N PRO A 343 3.62 16.38 24.41
CA PRO A 343 3.05 15.95 25.69
C PRO A 343 1.70 16.58 26.05
N GLN A 344 1.26 17.61 25.31
CA GLN A 344 -0.03 18.25 25.49
C GLN A 344 -1.16 17.59 24.70
N ILE A 345 -0.86 16.56 23.89
CA ILE A 345 -1.87 15.76 23.21
C ILE A 345 -2.46 14.82 24.25
N ALA A 346 -3.76 14.97 24.49
CA ALA A 346 -4.45 14.14 25.45
C ALA A 346 -4.43 12.66 25.03
N PRO A 347 -4.06 11.75 25.93
CA PRO A 347 -4.24 10.32 25.68
C PRO A 347 -5.73 9.98 25.52
N HIS A 348 -5.99 8.85 24.85
CA HIS A 348 -7.34 8.33 24.76
C HIS A 348 -7.93 8.09 26.16
N GLU A 349 -9.16 8.50 26.38
CA GLU A 349 -9.87 8.28 27.64
C GLU A 349 -10.05 6.79 27.89
N GLN A 350 -9.93 6.37 29.13
CA GLN A 350 -10.11 4.96 29.52
C GLN A 350 -11.46 4.40 29.05
N ARG A 351 -12.54 5.21 29.13
CA ARG A 351 -13.89 4.87 28.66
C ARG A 351 -13.91 4.59 27.15
N THR A 352 -13.16 5.37 26.35
CA THR A 352 -13.00 5.17 24.90
C THR A 352 -12.27 3.87 24.61
N ILE A 353 -11.15 3.60 25.29
CA ILE A 353 -10.39 2.36 25.15
C ILE A 353 -11.28 1.14 25.46
N GLU A 354 -12.02 1.21 26.54
CA GLU A 354 -12.97 0.14 26.93
C GLU A 354 -14.08 -0.06 25.89
N ALA A 355 -14.62 1.01 25.31
CA ALA A 355 -15.63 0.92 24.25
C ALA A 355 -15.06 0.24 23.01
N VAL A 356 -13.85 0.62 22.58
CA VAL A 356 -13.15 -0.01 21.44
C VAL A 356 -12.89 -1.49 21.71
N ILE A 357 -12.40 -1.85 22.89
CA ILE A 357 -12.18 -3.26 23.27
C ILE A 357 -13.50 -4.06 23.22
N GLN A 358 -14.58 -3.51 23.77
CA GLN A 358 -15.91 -4.19 23.75
C GLN A 358 -16.42 -4.38 22.32
N PHE A 359 -16.29 -3.35 21.48
CA PHE A 359 -16.64 -3.43 20.07
C PHE A 359 -15.82 -4.50 19.34
N CYS A 360 -14.51 -4.47 19.47
CA CYS A 360 -13.62 -5.44 18.82
C CYS A 360 -13.87 -6.87 19.30
N ASN A 361 -14.12 -7.07 20.59
CA ASN A 361 -14.49 -8.36 21.16
C ASN A 361 -15.84 -8.86 20.65
N TYR A 362 -16.83 -7.96 20.47
CA TYR A 362 -18.10 -8.30 19.83
C TYR A 362 -17.89 -8.78 18.41
N VAL A 363 -17.16 -8.01 17.59
CA VAL A 363 -16.86 -8.35 16.18
C VAL A 363 -16.14 -9.70 16.09
N SER A 364 -15.09 -9.89 16.91
CA SER A 364 -14.32 -11.12 16.90
C SER A 364 -15.17 -12.36 17.29
N ARG A 365 -16.04 -12.23 18.27
CA ARG A 365 -16.93 -13.34 18.69
C ARG A 365 -18.04 -13.62 17.68
N THR A 366 -18.65 -12.57 17.11
CA THR A 366 -19.78 -12.69 16.19
C THR A 366 -19.35 -13.18 14.82
N TYR A 367 -18.21 -12.74 14.32
CA TYR A 367 -17.71 -13.03 12.97
C TYR A 367 -16.49 -13.96 12.93
N GLY A 368 -15.89 -14.27 14.10
CA GLY A 368 -14.66 -15.07 14.16
C GLY A 368 -13.47 -14.43 13.46
N ARG A 369 -13.52 -13.13 13.20
CA ARG A 369 -12.47 -12.34 12.54
C ARG A 369 -12.59 -10.84 12.87
N PHE A 370 -11.53 -10.08 12.58
CA PHE A 370 -11.52 -8.63 12.69
C PHE A 370 -10.69 -8.02 11.55
N PRO A 371 -11.20 -7.01 10.80
CA PRO A 371 -12.59 -6.49 10.82
C PRO A 371 -13.64 -7.53 10.36
N ALA A 372 -14.93 -7.19 10.47
CA ALA A 372 -16.00 -8.15 10.20
C ALA A 372 -16.15 -8.46 8.70
N HIS A 373 -16.41 -7.44 7.87
CA HIS A 373 -16.77 -7.59 6.46
C HIS A 373 -15.64 -7.28 5.49
N VAL A 374 -14.55 -6.67 5.95
CA VAL A 374 -13.36 -6.34 5.17
C VAL A 374 -12.17 -7.17 5.60
N ASP A 375 -11.18 -7.31 4.74
CA ASP A 375 -9.95 -8.04 5.06
C ASP A 375 -8.98 -7.17 5.86
N ALA A 376 -8.27 -7.76 6.83
CA ALA A 376 -7.26 -7.06 7.64
C ALA A 376 -6.08 -6.57 6.80
N PHE A 377 -5.72 -7.32 5.75
CA PHE A 377 -4.79 -6.91 4.69
C PHE A 377 -5.47 -6.96 3.34
N LYS A 378 -5.20 -5.99 2.49
CA LYS A 378 -5.90 -5.88 1.21
C LYS A 378 -4.99 -5.33 0.11
N THR A 379 -5.17 -5.86 -1.12
CA THR A 379 -4.63 -5.30 -2.35
C THR A 379 -5.71 -5.33 -3.43
N VAL A 380 -5.83 -4.27 -4.22
CA VAL A 380 -6.86 -4.14 -5.26
C VAL A 380 -6.31 -3.74 -6.61
N ILE A 381 -5.12 -3.14 -6.63
CA ILE A 381 -4.42 -2.70 -7.83
C ILE A 381 -2.96 -3.11 -7.73
N ALA A 382 -2.29 -3.18 -8.87
CA ALA A 382 -0.86 -3.38 -8.97
C ALA A 382 -0.29 -2.42 -10.02
N PHE A 383 1.01 -2.28 -10.03
CA PHE A 383 1.73 -1.50 -11.02
C PHE A 383 2.77 -2.39 -11.69
N GLN A 384 2.93 -2.26 -13.00
CA GLN A 384 4.03 -2.90 -13.72
C GLN A 384 4.92 -1.84 -14.37
N ALA A 385 6.24 -2.02 -14.25
CA ALA A 385 7.25 -1.28 -15.00
C ALA A 385 8.05 -2.23 -15.89
N HIS A 386 8.50 -1.73 -17.04
CA HIS A 386 9.32 -2.49 -17.99
C HIS A 386 10.00 -1.55 -19.01
N HIS A 387 11.05 -2.02 -19.65
CA HIS A 387 11.65 -1.34 -20.78
C HIS A 387 10.73 -1.41 -21.99
N ILE A 388 10.46 -0.27 -22.64
CA ILE A 388 9.59 -0.24 -23.82
C ILE A 388 10.33 -0.72 -25.07
N ASP A 389 9.59 -1.35 -25.98
CA ASP A 389 10.04 -1.56 -27.34
C ASP A 389 9.63 -0.36 -28.20
N THR A 390 10.55 0.56 -28.45
CA THR A 390 10.29 1.76 -29.25
C THR A 390 9.86 1.44 -30.67
N GLY A 391 10.35 0.34 -31.26
CA GLY A 391 9.98 -0.10 -32.62
C GLY A 391 8.50 -0.43 -32.77
N PHE A 392 7.86 -0.96 -31.73
CA PHE A 392 6.41 -1.15 -31.71
C PHE A 392 5.67 0.19 -31.82
N TYR A 393 6.08 1.17 -31.02
CA TYR A 393 5.43 2.47 -31.00
C TYR A 393 5.69 3.25 -32.28
N ASP A 394 6.90 3.23 -32.81
CA ASP A 394 7.26 3.88 -34.08
C ASP A 394 6.45 3.32 -35.26
N LYS A 395 6.14 2.02 -35.22
CA LYS A 395 5.34 1.37 -36.26
C LYS A 395 3.86 1.72 -36.22
N PHE A 396 3.28 1.86 -35.02
CA PHE A 396 1.82 1.90 -34.87
C PHE A 396 1.26 3.22 -34.33
N TYR A 397 2.11 4.14 -33.84
CA TYR A 397 1.67 5.37 -33.19
C TYR A 397 2.41 6.59 -33.74
N PRO A 398 1.82 7.80 -33.61
CA PRO A 398 2.53 9.04 -33.93
C PRO A 398 3.81 9.21 -33.12
N ASN A 399 4.82 9.89 -33.69
CA ASN A 399 6.15 10.07 -33.08
C ASN A 399 6.09 10.70 -31.67
N GLU A 400 5.10 11.55 -31.39
CA GLU A 400 4.88 12.21 -30.11
C GLU A 400 4.40 11.25 -29.01
N SER A 401 4.09 10.00 -29.36
CA SER A 401 3.67 8.97 -28.40
C SER A 401 4.79 8.52 -27.48
N ILE A 402 6.05 8.72 -27.91
CA ILE A 402 7.27 8.34 -27.19
C ILE A 402 8.09 9.59 -26.90
N PRO A 403 8.07 10.11 -25.65
CA PRO A 403 8.94 11.18 -25.19
C PRO A 403 10.42 10.85 -25.31
N GLN A 404 11.28 11.87 -25.33
CA GLN A 404 12.74 11.75 -25.45
C GLN A 404 13.33 10.85 -24.35
N ALA A 405 12.87 10.99 -23.11
CA ALA A 405 13.32 10.17 -21.99
C ALA A 405 13.21 8.65 -22.25
N HIS A 406 12.15 8.22 -22.95
CA HIS A 406 11.97 6.82 -23.30
C HIS A 406 12.91 6.38 -24.44
N ARG A 407 13.22 7.27 -25.38
CA ARG A 407 14.16 6.98 -26.49
C ARG A 407 15.60 6.90 -26.02
N GLU A 408 15.97 7.73 -25.07
CA GLU A 408 17.32 7.81 -24.52
C GLU A 408 17.55 6.87 -23.32
N HIS A 409 16.52 6.15 -22.90
CA HIS A 409 16.55 5.35 -21.67
C HIS A 409 17.76 4.40 -21.61
N PHE A 410 17.95 3.57 -22.63
CA PHE A 410 19.07 2.61 -22.67
C PHE A 410 20.43 3.31 -22.64
N THR A 411 20.59 4.40 -23.37
CA THR A 411 21.83 5.18 -23.35
C THR A 411 22.08 5.82 -22.00
N ALA A 412 21.03 6.28 -21.30
CA ALA A 412 21.14 6.93 -20.01
C ALA A 412 21.39 5.95 -18.86
N TRP A 413 20.77 4.76 -18.90
CA TRP A 413 20.71 3.83 -17.76
C TRP A 413 21.54 2.55 -17.96
N HIS A 414 21.80 2.11 -19.21
CA HIS A 414 22.40 0.82 -19.55
C HIS A 414 23.63 0.91 -20.47
N GLN A 415 24.43 1.96 -20.38
CA GLN A 415 25.62 2.16 -21.24
C GLN A 415 26.59 0.97 -21.21
N SER A 416 26.83 0.36 -20.06
CA SER A 416 27.73 -0.79 -19.91
C SER A 416 27.27 -2.02 -20.72
N HIS A 417 25.97 -2.26 -20.81
CA HIS A 417 25.41 -3.37 -21.60
C HIS A 417 25.43 -3.13 -23.10
N LEU A 418 25.40 -1.85 -23.54
CA LEU A 418 25.52 -1.51 -24.96
C LEU A 418 26.94 -1.70 -25.45
N GLU A 419 27.94 -1.45 -24.60
CA GLU A 419 29.36 -1.65 -24.93
C GLU A 419 29.71 -3.14 -25.01
N GLU A 420 29.20 -3.99 -24.10
CA GLU A 420 29.38 -5.44 -24.13
C GLU A 420 28.77 -6.10 -25.41
N ASN A 421 27.57 -5.65 -25.81
CA ASN A 421 26.92 -6.15 -27.03
C ASN A 421 27.58 -5.64 -28.32
N SER A 422 28.23 -4.49 -28.31
CA SER A 422 28.97 -3.96 -29.48
C SER A 422 30.29 -4.69 -29.71
N THR A 423 30.87 -5.31 -28.66
CA THR A 423 32.10 -6.12 -28.78
C THR A 423 31.85 -7.56 -29.19
N LEU A 424 30.59 -8.03 -29.20
CA LEU A 424 30.20 -9.38 -29.60
C LEU A 424 29.75 -9.49 -31.06
N SER A 425 29.81 -8.42 -31.86
CA SER A 425 29.56 -8.46 -33.30
C SER A 425 30.76 -7.92 -34.05
N PRO A 426 31.78 -8.73 -34.34
CA PRO A 426 32.00 -9.21 -35.72
C PRO A 426 32.68 -10.58 -35.74
N MET A 427 31.98 -11.67 -35.87
CA MET A 427 32.52 -12.96 -36.33
C MET A 427 31.45 -13.79 -37.05
N HIS A 428 30.82 -13.26 -38.10
CA HIS A 428 30.15 -14.09 -39.12
C HIS A 428 30.01 -13.33 -40.44
N GLU A 429 31.16 -12.94 -41.03
CA GLU A 429 31.25 -12.66 -42.45
C GLU A 429 32.61 -13.10 -42.95
N GLU A 430 32.86 -14.39 -42.90
CA GLU A 430 33.90 -15.06 -43.75
C GLU A 430 33.65 -16.55 -43.64
N VAL A 431 32.89 -17.09 -44.55
CA VAL A 431 33.04 -18.38 -45.22
C VAL A 431 31.81 -18.60 -46.10
N LEU A 432 31.88 -18.07 -47.32
CA LEU A 432 31.29 -18.64 -48.52
C LEU A 432 31.92 -17.92 -49.73
N SER A 433 33.09 -18.37 -50.15
CA SER A 433 33.59 -18.28 -51.49
C SER A 433 33.88 -19.67 -52.03
#